data_5eece640aea6de46a23ee1f388189a14
#
_entry.id   5eece640aea6de46a23ee1f388189a14
#
_cell.length_a   1.000
_cell.length_b   1.000
_cell.length_c   1.000
_cell.angle_alpha   90.00
_cell.angle_beta   90.00
_cell.angle_gamma   90.00
#
_symmetry.space_group_name_H-M   'P 1'
#
loop_
_entity.id
_entity.type
_entity.pdbx_description
1 polymer ?
#
loop_
_entity_poly.entity_id
_entity_poly.type
_entity_poly.pdbx_seq_one_letter_code
_entity_poly.pdbx_strand_id
1 'polypeptide(L)'
;LMTPIELSTRRRVTGLTSDEFARLFVSLQREVDGEAAHWSATDVESWELVGPPVTAEQHLIDTFAAANEFVATLADRLYHTIMPVTEESVITAYADDLTFWASHPDLGGVPCALWNIAALQAAEWARKETGIACELDVREPLV
;
A
#
# COMPACT_ATOMS: atom_id res chain seq x y z
N LEU A 1 24.25 -2.77 4.22
CA LEU A 1 23.89 -1.48 3.61
C LEU A 1 22.87 -1.70 2.50
N MET A 2 21.76 -0.99 2.59
CA MET A 2 20.76 -1.01 1.52
C MET A 2 21.27 -0.20 0.33
N THR A 3 21.34 -0.81 -0.85
CA THR A 3 21.75 -0.13 -2.07
C THR A 3 20.59 0.61 -2.72
N PRO A 4 20.84 1.60 -3.60
CA PRO A 4 19.77 2.26 -4.34
C PRO A 4 18.89 1.28 -5.11
N ILE A 5 19.48 0.28 -5.75
CA ILE A 5 18.71 -0.69 -6.53
C ILE A 5 17.87 -1.62 -5.63
N GLU A 6 18.36 -1.96 -4.46
CA GLU A 6 17.58 -2.74 -3.49
C GLU A 6 16.35 -1.96 -3.04
N LEU A 7 16.52 -0.69 -2.69
CA LEU A 7 15.42 0.18 -2.28
C LEU A 7 14.38 0.31 -3.40
N SER A 8 14.81 0.60 -4.61
CA SER A 8 13.95 0.73 -5.77
C SER A 8 13.19 -0.57 -6.07
N THR A 9 13.88 -1.71 -5.99
CA THR A 9 13.28 -3.01 -6.24
C THR A 9 12.23 -3.36 -5.18
N ARG A 10 12.55 -3.15 -3.90
CA ARG A 10 11.60 -3.40 -2.80
C ARG A 10 10.36 -2.53 -2.96
N ARG A 11 10.52 -1.26 -3.31
CA ARG A 11 9.39 -0.37 -3.55
C ARG A 11 8.49 -0.87 -4.69
N ARG A 12 9.09 -1.28 -5.80
CA ARG A 12 8.33 -1.80 -6.95
C ARG A 12 7.53 -3.04 -6.61
N VAL A 13 8.06 -3.90 -5.76
CA VAL A 13 7.34 -5.09 -5.29
C VAL A 13 6.09 -4.73 -4.49
N THR A 14 6.08 -3.59 -3.80
CA THR A 14 4.89 -3.11 -3.10
C THR A 14 3.82 -2.54 -4.03
N GLY A 15 4.14 -2.29 -5.29
CA GLY A 15 3.23 -1.64 -6.24
C GLY A 15 3.11 -0.13 -6.06
N LEU A 16 3.90 0.49 -5.18
CA LEU A 16 3.86 1.92 -4.93
C LEU A 16 4.80 2.68 -5.86
N THR A 17 4.40 3.88 -6.27
CA THR A 17 5.32 4.84 -6.90
C THR A 17 6.30 5.36 -5.85
N SER A 18 7.39 5.99 -6.29
CA SER A 18 8.36 6.58 -5.36
C SER A 18 7.72 7.64 -4.47
N ASP A 19 6.83 8.45 -5.02
CA ASP A 19 6.10 9.48 -4.28
C ASP A 19 5.15 8.86 -3.24
N GLU A 20 4.38 7.87 -3.62
CA GLU A 20 3.49 7.16 -2.72
C GLU A 20 4.24 6.50 -1.56
N PHE A 21 5.35 5.83 -1.87
CA PHE A 21 6.19 5.19 -0.86
C PHE A 21 6.80 6.23 0.07
N ALA A 22 7.32 7.33 -0.47
CA ALA A 22 7.92 8.39 0.33
C ALA A 22 6.92 8.99 1.32
N ARG A 23 5.68 9.21 0.89
CA ARG A 23 4.63 9.71 1.77
C ARG A 23 4.28 8.71 2.88
N LEU A 24 4.20 7.43 2.53
CA LEU A 24 3.95 6.37 3.52
C LEU A 24 5.08 6.29 4.54
N PHE A 25 6.33 6.32 4.09
CA PHE A 25 7.52 6.32 4.95
C PHE A 25 7.48 7.48 5.95
N VAL A 26 7.19 8.68 5.47
CA VAL A 26 7.13 9.88 6.33
C VAL A 26 6.00 9.76 7.34
N SER A 27 4.84 9.24 6.93
CA SER A 27 3.69 9.10 7.84
C SER A 27 3.92 8.05 8.94
N LEU A 28 4.81 7.08 8.70
CA LEU A 28 5.14 6.02 9.66
C LEU A 28 6.40 6.32 10.48
N GLN A 29 6.98 7.50 10.37
CA GLN A 29 8.16 7.87 11.17
C GLN A 29 7.83 7.80 12.66
N ARG A 30 8.74 7.20 13.40
CA ARG A 30 8.64 7.05 14.84
C ARG A 30 9.86 7.65 15.52
N GLU A 31 9.76 7.86 16.83
CA GLU A 31 10.92 8.25 17.62
C GLU A 31 11.96 7.12 17.60
N VAL A 32 13.21 7.51 17.37
CA VAL A 32 14.37 6.64 17.45
C VAL A 32 15.28 7.20 18.54
N ASP A 33 15.57 6.42 19.56
CA ASP A 33 16.39 6.83 20.71
C ASP A 33 15.90 8.12 21.40
N GLY A 34 14.57 8.30 21.46
CA GLY A 34 13.94 9.47 22.10
C GLY A 34 13.88 10.70 21.22
N GLU A 35 14.37 10.62 19.98
CA GLU A 35 14.25 11.68 18.99
C GLU A 35 13.46 11.18 17.79
N ALA A 36 12.55 12.04 17.28
CA ALA A 36 11.81 11.74 16.07
C ALA A 36 12.75 11.82 14.86
N ALA A 37 12.68 10.83 13.99
CA ALA A 37 13.38 10.90 12.71
C ALA A 37 12.65 11.91 11.80
N HIS A 38 13.37 12.87 11.25
CA HIS A 38 12.81 13.97 10.46
C HIS A 38 13.25 13.89 8.99
N TRP A 39 12.94 12.78 8.34
CA TRP A 39 13.16 12.64 6.90
C TRP A 39 11.94 13.12 6.12
N SER A 40 12.19 13.75 4.98
CA SER A 40 11.15 14.23 4.08
C SER A 40 10.97 13.28 2.89
N ALA A 41 9.89 13.48 2.15
CA ALA A 41 9.67 12.74 0.91
C ALA A 41 10.81 12.96 -0.09
N THR A 42 11.36 14.18 -0.15
CA THR A 42 12.50 14.49 -1.01
C THR A 42 13.73 13.67 -0.63
N ASP A 43 13.99 13.48 0.67
CA ASP A 43 15.08 12.63 1.13
C ASP A 43 14.91 11.20 0.62
N VAL A 44 13.74 10.63 0.80
CA VAL A 44 13.45 9.24 0.39
C VAL A 44 13.60 9.08 -1.12
N GLU A 45 13.11 10.02 -1.90
CA GLU A 45 13.22 9.98 -3.36
C GLU A 45 14.68 10.01 -3.81
N SER A 46 15.52 10.83 -3.15
CA SER A 46 16.94 10.90 -3.49
C SER A 46 17.69 9.60 -3.17
N TRP A 47 17.24 8.84 -2.17
CA TRP A 47 17.89 7.59 -1.77
C TRP A 47 17.80 6.48 -2.82
N GLU A 48 16.85 6.55 -3.73
CA GLU A 48 16.82 5.62 -4.87
C GLU A 48 17.93 5.89 -5.88
N LEU A 49 18.57 7.05 -5.79
CA LEU A 49 19.69 7.43 -6.65
C LEU A 49 21.06 7.26 -5.96
N VAL A 50 21.14 7.63 -4.68
CA VAL A 50 22.42 7.69 -3.96
C VAL A 50 22.53 6.70 -2.78
N GLY A 51 21.44 6.04 -2.43
CA GLY A 51 21.36 5.14 -1.28
C GLY A 51 20.90 5.85 -0.01
N PRO A 52 20.20 5.12 0.89
CA PRO A 52 19.76 5.67 2.16
C PRO A 52 20.89 5.71 3.17
N PRO A 53 20.83 6.62 4.17
CA PRO A 53 21.72 6.56 5.31
C PRO A 53 21.46 5.30 6.13
N VAL A 54 22.49 4.77 6.77
CA VAL A 54 22.38 3.55 7.59
C VAL A 54 21.30 3.69 8.66
N THR A 55 21.17 4.89 9.22
CA THR A 55 20.16 5.19 10.26
C THR A 55 18.71 5.09 9.78
N ALA A 56 18.47 5.16 8.47
CA ALA A 56 17.14 5.06 7.88
C ALA A 56 16.77 3.62 7.48
N GLU A 57 17.73 2.72 7.37
CA GLU A 57 17.50 1.38 6.81
C GLU A 57 16.44 0.59 7.56
N GLN A 58 16.48 0.57 8.89
CA GLN A 58 15.51 -0.19 9.68
C GLN A 58 14.09 0.39 9.49
N HIS A 59 13.97 1.71 9.44
CA HIS A 59 12.67 2.34 9.21
C HIS A 59 12.14 2.07 7.80
N LEU A 60 13.01 2.00 6.80
CA LEU A 60 12.64 1.59 5.45
C LEU A 60 12.12 0.14 5.43
N ILE A 61 12.84 -0.77 6.08
CA ILE A 61 12.44 -2.17 6.20
C ILE A 61 11.07 -2.28 6.89
N ASP A 62 10.88 -1.54 7.98
CA ASP A 62 9.60 -1.52 8.71
C ASP A 62 8.46 -0.97 7.85
N THR A 63 8.74 0.03 7.01
CA THR A 63 7.75 0.60 6.09
C THR A 63 7.33 -0.42 5.04
N PHE A 64 8.28 -1.15 4.45
CA PHE A 64 7.97 -2.22 3.51
C PHE A 64 7.15 -3.33 4.17
N ALA A 65 7.53 -3.73 5.37
CA ALA A 65 6.80 -4.74 6.13
C ALA A 65 5.37 -4.29 6.42
N ALA A 66 5.18 -3.03 6.82
CA ALA A 66 3.87 -2.47 7.10
C ALA A 66 2.98 -2.44 5.85
N ALA A 67 3.53 -2.06 4.70
CA ALA A 67 2.80 -2.06 3.44
C ALA A 67 2.34 -3.47 3.05
N ASN A 68 3.24 -4.44 3.13
CA ASN A 68 2.94 -5.84 2.79
C ASN A 68 1.91 -6.45 3.74
N GLU A 69 2.04 -6.18 5.04
CA GLU A 69 1.08 -6.65 6.05
C GLU A 69 -0.30 -6.04 5.84
N PHE A 70 -0.35 -4.74 5.54
CA PHE A 70 -1.62 -4.07 5.23
C PHE A 70 -2.34 -4.75 4.07
N VAL A 71 -1.62 -5.00 2.97
CA VAL A 71 -2.19 -5.66 1.78
C VAL A 71 -2.68 -7.07 2.13
N ALA A 72 -1.87 -7.87 2.80
CA ALA A 72 -2.22 -9.25 3.14
C ALA A 72 -3.44 -9.31 4.06
N THR A 73 -3.47 -8.50 5.11
CA THR A 73 -4.57 -8.44 6.07
C THR A 73 -5.86 -7.96 5.41
N LEU A 74 -5.77 -6.93 4.60
CA LEU A 74 -6.93 -6.38 3.91
C LEU A 74 -7.46 -7.34 2.85
N ALA A 75 -6.60 -7.99 2.08
CA ALA A 75 -7.00 -8.97 1.07
C ALA A 75 -7.79 -10.12 1.71
N ASP A 76 -7.30 -10.62 2.84
CA ASP A 76 -7.99 -11.66 3.61
C ASP A 76 -9.37 -11.20 4.08
N ARG A 77 -9.45 -10.00 4.62
CA ARG A 77 -10.70 -9.41 5.10
C ARG A 77 -11.71 -9.21 3.96
N LEU A 78 -11.28 -8.66 2.84
CA LEU A 78 -12.14 -8.44 1.68
C LEU A 78 -12.63 -9.76 1.09
N TYR A 79 -11.76 -10.76 1.01
CA TYR A 79 -12.13 -12.10 0.56
C TYR A 79 -13.23 -12.69 1.45
N HIS A 80 -13.07 -12.66 2.77
CA HIS A 80 -14.07 -13.20 3.70
C HIS A 80 -15.38 -12.40 3.70
N THR A 81 -15.32 -11.10 3.38
CA THR A 81 -16.53 -10.27 3.28
C THR A 81 -17.40 -10.67 2.10
N ILE A 82 -16.80 -11.06 0.98
CA ILE A 82 -17.55 -11.43 -0.23
C ILE A 82 -17.92 -12.92 -0.29
N MET A 83 -17.24 -13.76 0.48
CA MET A 83 -17.52 -15.21 0.48
C MET A 83 -18.67 -15.56 1.42
N PRO A 84 -19.52 -16.55 1.10
CA PRO A 84 -19.49 -17.34 -0.14
C PRO A 84 -20.07 -16.57 -1.33
N VAL A 85 -19.39 -16.63 -2.47
CA VAL A 85 -19.86 -16.02 -3.72
C VAL A 85 -20.81 -16.99 -4.41
N THR A 86 -22.07 -16.57 -4.58
CA THR A 86 -23.11 -17.36 -5.23
C THR A 86 -23.57 -16.73 -6.56
N GLU A 87 -23.20 -15.47 -6.81
CA GLU A 87 -23.51 -14.72 -8.02
C GLU A 87 -22.37 -13.75 -8.32
N GLU A 88 -22.39 -13.11 -9.49
CA GLU A 88 -21.40 -12.11 -9.85
C GLU A 88 -21.30 -11.04 -8.77
N SER A 89 -20.07 -10.68 -8.42
CA SER A 89 -19.77 -9.73 -7.33
C SER A 89 -18.73 -8.72 -7.78
N VAL A 90 -18.70 -7.58 -7.09
CA VAL A 90 -17.67 -6.55 -7.31
C VAL A 90 -17.05 -6.15 -5.98
N ILE A 91 -15.77 -5.76 -6.04
CA ILE A 91 -15.07 -5.14 -4.93
C ILE A 91 -14.69 -3.74 -5.35
N THR A 92 -14.95 -2.74 -4.51
CA THR A 92 -14.64 -1.35 -4.82
C THR A 92 -13.13 -1.13 -4.83
N ALA A 93 -12.62 -0.48 -5.87
CA ALA A 93 -11.28 0.08 -5.96
C ALA A 93 -11.40 1.60 -6.11
N TYR A 94 -10.28 2.31 -6.02
CA TYR A 94 -10.30 3.78 -6.02
C TYR A 94 -9.31 4.33 -7.02
N ALA A 95 -9.76 5.34 -7.79
CA ALA A 95 -8.94 6.00 -8.81
C ALA A 95 -7.90 6.95 -8.19
N ASP A 96 -8.20 7.51 -7.01
CA ASP A 96 -7.29 8.42 -6.31
C ASP A 96 -7.39 8.32 -4.79
N ASP A 97 -6.39 8.88 -4.10
CA ASP A 97 -6.29 8.84 -2.65
C ASP A 97 -7.41 9.63 -1.97
N LEU A 98 -7.80 10.78 -2.50
CA LEU A 98 -8.81 11.63 -1.86
C LEU A 98 -10.17 10.95 -1.80
N THR A 99 -10.57 10.29 -2.89
CA THR A 99 -11.82 9.52 -2.94
C THR A 99 -11.75 8.33 -1.97
N PHE A 100 -10.60 7.67 -1.91
CA PHE A 100 -10.36 6.57 -0.98
C PHE A 100 -10.49 7.04 0.47
N TRP A 101 -9.80 8.12 0.85
CA TRP A 101 -9.83 8.64 2.22
C TRP A 101 -11.20 9.19 2.61
N ALA A 102 -11.98 9.71 1.66
CA ALA A 102 -13.34 10.14 1.92
C ALA A 102 -14.25 8.96 2.30
N SER A 103 -14.02 7.79 1.69
CA SER A 103 -14.75 6.56 1.99
C SER A 103 -14.20 5.82 3.22
N HIS A 104 -12.92 5.98 3.51
CA HIS A 104 -12.21 5.32 4.62
C HIS A 104 -11.36 6.33 5.39
N PRO A 105 -12.01 7.23 6.18
CA PRO A 105 -11.27 8.26 6.92
C PRO A 105 -10.23 7.73 7.89
N ASP A 106 -10.44 6.52 8.42
CA ASP A 106 -9.52 5.83 9.32
C ASP A 106 -8.22 5.40 8.61
N LEU A 107 -8.21 5.39 7.30
CA LEU A 107 -7.04 5.03 6.48
C LEU A 107 -6.39 6.25 5.82
N GLY A 108 -6.64 7.44 6.35
CA GLY A 108 -6.01 8.67 5.86
C GLY A 108 -4.48 8.55 5.88
N GLY A 109 -3.83 8.96 4.80
CA GLY A 109 -2.38 8.85 4.63
C GLY A 109 -1.92 7.53 4.00
N VAL A 110 -2.78 6.50 3.94
CA VAL A 110 -2.46 5.24 3.26
C VAL A 110 -2.74 5.41 1.75
N PRO A 111 -1.79 5.07 0.86
CA PRO A 111 -2.05 5.14 -0.58
C PRO A 111 -3.17 4.19 -1.02
N CYS A 112 -4.08 4.66 -1.85
CA CYS A 112 -5.16 3.82 -2.38
C CYS A 112 -4.64 2.63 -3.20
N ALA A 113 -3.43 2.74 -3.75
CA ALA A 113 -2.78 1.65 -4.47
C ALA A 113 -2.69 0.38 -3.62
N LEU A 114 -2.44 0.48 -2.31
CA LEU A 114 -2.38 -0.67 -1.42
C LEU A 114 -3.76 -1.32 -1.27
N TRP A 115 -4.81 -0.53 -1.15
CA TRP A 115 -6.18 -1.04 -1.13
C TRP A 115 -6.50 -1.78 -2.44
N ASN A 116 -6.16 -1.17 -3.58
CA ASN A 116 -6.48 -1.72 -4.88
C ASN A 116 -5.77 -3.06 -5.13
N ILE A 117 -4.51 -3.20 -4.68
CA ILE A 117 -3.76 -4.46 -4.76
C ILE A 117 -4.46 -5.53 -3.93
N ALA A 118 -4.86 -5.21 -2.70
CA ALA A 118 -5.58 -6.13 -1.83
C ALA A 118 -6.93 -6.53 -2.42
N ALA A 119 -7.66 -5.58 -2.98
CA ALA A 119 -8.95 -5.83 -3.63
C ALA A 119 -8.80 -6.77 -4.83
N LEU A 120 -7.75 -6.58 -5.65
CA LEU A 120 -7.47 -7.44 -6.78
C LEU A 120 -7.14 -8.86 -6.32
N GLN A 121 -6.31 -9.02 -5.29
CA GLN A 121 -5.99 -10.34 -4.73
C GLN A 121 -7.24 -11.06 -4.23
N ALA A 122 -8.10 -10.35 -3.50
CA ALA A 122 -9.34 -10.91 -2.99
C ALA A 122 -10.27 -11.36 -4.13
N ALA A 123 -10.39 -10.55 -5.18
CA ALA A 123 -11.20 -10.88 -6.35
C ALA A 123 -10.66 -12.11 -7.09
N GLU A 124 -9.35 -12.20 -7.24
CA GLU A 124 -8.72 -13.34 -7.90
C GLU A 124 -8.90 -14.63 -7.11
N TRP A 125 -8.76 -14.59 -5.79
CA TRP A 125 -9.01 -15.76 -4.93
C TRP A 125 -10.47 -16.21 -5.01
N ALA A 126 -11.41 -15.26 -4.99
CA ALA A 126 -12.83 -15.58 -5.09
C ALA A 126 -13.16 -16.24 -6.43
N ARG A 127 -12.63 -15.71 -7.54
CA ARG A 127 -12.81 -16.31 -8.86
C ARG A 127 -12.22 -17.71 -8.95
N LYS A 128 -11.04 -17.91 -8.37
CA LYS A 128 -10.37 -19.21 -8.37
C LYS A 128 -11.15 -20.26 -7.57
N GLU A 129 -11.69 -19.85 -6.41
CA GLU A 129 -12.44 -20.76 -5.54
C GLU A 129 -13.81 -21.14 -6.09
N THR A 130 -14.52 -20.20 -6.70
CA THR A 130 -15.93 -20.38 -7.07
C THR A 130 -16.16 -20.53 -8.56
N GLY A 131 -15.25 -20.07 -9.40
CA GLY A 131 -15.47 -19.96 -10.84
C GLY A 131 -16.45 -18.86 -11.24
N ILE A 132 -16.95 -18.07 -10.28
CA ILE A 132 -17.91 -17.01 -10.53
C ILE A 132 -17.16 -15.68 -10.68
N ALA A 133 -17.63 -14.81 -11.59
CA ALA A 133 -17.00 -13.52 -11.85
C ALA A 133 -16.99 -12.65 -10.59
N CYS A 134 -15.84 -12.12 -10.27
CA CYS A 134 -15.63 -11.12 -9.22
C CYS A 134 -14.67 -10.07 -9.78
N GLU A 135 -15.14 -8.85 -9.96
CA GLU A 135 -14.41 -7.79 -10.64
C GLU A 135 -14.21 -6.59 -9.72
N LEU A 136 -13.28 -5.72 -10.10
CA LEU A 136 -13.10 -4.45 -9.42
C LEU A 136 -14.03 -3.41 -10.03
N ASP A 137 -14.74 -2.68 -9.17
CA ASP A 137 -15.53 -1.52 -9.56
C ASP A 137 -14.78 -0.27 -9.12
N VAL A 138 -14.17 0.43 -10.07
CA VAL A 138 -13.33 1.57 -9.78
C VAL A 138 -14.19 2.81 -9.50
N ARG A 139 -14.05 3.35 -8.29
CA ARG A 139 -14.70 4.59 -7.92
C ARG A 139 -13.88 5.78 -8.43
N GLU A 140 -14.44 6.49 -9.38
CA GLU A 140 -13.83 7.67 -9.98
C GLU A 140 -13.81 8.86 -9.03
N PRO A 141 -12.87 9.83 -9.23
CA PRO A 141 -12.83 11.05 -8.44
C PRO A 141 -14.15 11.81 -8.53
N LEU A 142 -14.57 12.39 -7.42
CA LEU A 142 -15.67 13.35 -7.40
C LEU A 142 -15.19 14.66 -8.03
N VAL A 143 -15.85 15.06 -9.09
CA VAL A 143 -15.50 16.28 -9.82
C VAL A 143 -16.22 17.47 -9.18
#